data_6d7974b457b9683120f5fb9a757f5d78
#
_entry.id   6d7974b457b9683120f5fb9a757f5d78
#
_cell.length_a   1.000
_cell.length_b   1.000
_cell.length_c   1.000
_cell.angle_alpha   90.00
_cell.angle_beta   90.00
_cell.angle_gamma   90.00
#
_symmetry.space_group_name_H-M   'P 1'
#
loop_
_entity.id
_entity.type
_entity.pdbx_description
1 polymer ?
#
loop_
_entity_poly.entity_id
_entity_poly.type
_entity_poly.pdbx_seq_one_letter_code
_entity_poly.pdbx_strand_id
1 'polypeptide(L)'
;MQKVVLDTNALLMPFEFKINVDLELQGLLGDYEAYVPGPAIGELKRSKNKFRKVALQLAGKYKRYETAIQGDEGIIAAAIDLKAYVVTNDALMRAKLRRAGIKCIFLRSRSHLYLEDDQL
;
A
#
# COMPACT_ATOMS: atom_id res chain seq x y z
N MET A 1 14.57 -3.57 -9.88
CA MET A 1 13.70 -4.11 -8.82
C MET A 1 12.40 -3.32 -8.76
N GLN A 2 11.28 -4.02 -8.70
CA GLN A 2 9.98 -3.38 -8.59
C GLN A 2 9.84 -2.69 -7.23
N LYS A 3 9.09 -1.60 -7.20
CA LYS A 3 8.83 -0.87 -5.96
C LYS A 3 7.33 -0.81 -5.70
N VAL A 4 6.95 -0.93 -4.44
CA VAL A 4 5.55 -0.79 -4.03
C VAL A 4 5.46 0.20 -2.88
N VAL A 5 4.35 0.93 -2.85
CA VAL A 5 4.00 1.81 -1.74
C VAL A 5 2.83 1.16 -1.01
N LEU A 6 2.97 1.03 0.29
CA LEU A 6 1.92 0.46 1.14
C LEU A 6 1.21 1.60 1.86
N ASP A 7 -0.10 1.73 1.65
CA ASP A 7 -0.89 2.69 2.42
C ASP A 7 -1.35 2.06 3.74
N THR A 8 -2.08 2.84 4.54
CA THR A 8 -2.63 2.37 5.81
C THR A 8 -3.44 1.09 5.65
N ASN A 9 -4.24 1.03 4.60
CA ASN A 9 -5.11 -0.10 4.29
C ASN A 9 -4.27 -1.36 4.07
N ALA A 10 -3.18 -1.26 3.31
CA ALA A 10 -2.29 -2.39 3.03
C ALA A 10 -1.61 -2.91 4.30
N LEU A 11 -1.24 -2.02 5.20
CA LEU A 11 -0.58 -2.42 6.46
C LEU A 11 -1.51 -3.19 7.38
N LEU A 12 -2.82 -2.96 7.27
CA LEU A 12 -3.81 -3.66 8.08
C LEU A 12 -4.24 -5.00 7.46
N MET A 13 -4.07 -5.16 6.15
CA MET A 13 -4.55 -6.36 5.44
C MET A 13 -4.11 -7.69 6.04
N PRO A 14 -2.83 -7.88 6.41
CA PRO A 14 -2.41 -9.18 6.93
C PRO A 14 -3.19 -9.61 8.17
N PHE A 15 -3.60 -8.64 8.96
CA PHE A 15 -4.28 -8.90 10.23
C PHE A 15 -5.79 -9.00 10.05
N GLU A 16 -6.36 -8.17 9.19
CA GLU A 16 -7.81 -8.17 8.95
C GLU A 16 -8.25 -9.37 8.11
N PHE A 17 -7.42 -9.80 7.16
CA PHE A 17 -7.79 -10.86 6.22
C PHE A 17 -6.90 -12.10 6.31
N LYS A 18 -5.93 -12.10 7.24
CA LYS A 18 -5.04 -13.25 7.48
C LYS A 18 -4.32 -13.68 6.20
N ILE A 19 -3.78 -12.71 5.46
CA ILE A 19 -3.02 -12.99 4.25
C ILE A 19 -1.55 -12.60 4.44
N ASN A 20 -0.68 -13.26 3.71
CA ASN A 20 0.74 -12.93 3.69
C ASN A 20 0.98 -11.99 2.51
N VAL A 21 0.96 -10.68 2.78
CA VAL A 21 1.11 -9.66 1.74
C VAL A 21 2.46 -9.77 1.04
N ASP A 22 3.53 -10.03 1.79
CA ASP A 22 4.87 -10.15 1.19
C ASP A 22 4.94 -11.32 0.20
N LEU A 23 4.37 -12.46 0.56
CA LEU A 23 4.34 -13.61 -0.32
C LEU A 23 3.51 -13.34 -1.58
N GLU A 24 2.36 -12.69 -1.40
CA GLU A 24 1.50 -12.32 -2.53
C GLU A 24 2.20 -11.35 -3.48
N LEU A 25 2.88 -10.34 -2.93
CA LEU A 25 3.62 -9.38 -3.75
C LEU A 25 4.77 -10.05 -4.49
N GLN A 26 5.47 -10.96 -3.84
CA GLN A 26 6.54 -11.70 -4.49
C GLN A 26 6.02 -12.52 -5.65
N GLY A 27 4.84 -13.13 -5.50
CA GLY A 27 4.19 -13.86 -6.57
C GLY A 27 3.80 -13.01 -7.76
N LEU A 28 3.38 -11.76 -7.52
CA LEU A 28 2.99 -10.84 -8.58
C LEU A 28 4.17 -10.17 -9.27
N LEU A 29 5.19 -9.80 -8.52
CA LEU A 29 6.23 -8.88 -9.00
C LEU A 29 7.63 -9.49 -9.05
N GLY A 30 7.84 -10.63 -8.42
CA GLY A 30 9.18 -11.13 -8.19
C GLY A 30 9.84 -10.31 -7.09
N ASP A 31 11.12 -9.99 -7.25
CA ASP A 31 11.82 -9.16 -6.28
C ASP A 31 11.23 -7.75 -6.23
N TYR A 32 11.00 -7.26 -5.04
CA TYR A 32 10.42 -5.93 -4.85
C TYR A 32 10.95 -5.25 -3.60
N GLU A 33 10.81 -3.94 -3.56
CA GLU A 33 11.07 -3.13 -2.37
C GLU A 33 9.77 -2.45 -1.97
N ALA A 34 9.43 -2.53 -0.68
CA ALA A 34 8.23 -1.91 -0.14
C ALA A 34 8.58 -0.66 0.66
N TYR A 35 7.80 0.39 0.45
CA TYR A 35 7.95 1.69 1.09
C TYR A 35 6.67 2.07 1.80
N VAL A 36 6.80 2.67 2.97
CA VAL A 36 5.67 3.19 3.73
C VAL A 36 5.84 4.71 3.87
N PRO A 37 4.96 5.48 3.22
CA PRO A 37 5.02 6.95 3.34
C PRO A 37 4.65 7.42 4.75
N GLY A 38 5.24 8.53 5.16
CA GLY A 38 4.92 9.15 6.43
C GLY A 38 3.42 9.35 6.66
N PRO A 39 2.64 9.84 5.68
CA PRO A 39 1.20 9.99 5.83
C PRO A 39 0.47 8.70 6.23
N ALA A 40 0.89 7.54 5.72
CA ALA A 40 0.29 6.27 6.10
C ALA A 40 0.57 5.94 7.56
N ILE A 41 1.78 6.21 8.02
CA ILE A 41 2.14 6.01 9.43
C ILE A 41 1.31 6.94 10.32
N GLY A 42 1.20 8.21 9.95
CA GLY A 42 0.42 9.18 10.72
C GLY A 42 -1.04 8.79 10.81
N GLU A 43 -1.64 8.36 9.71
CA GLU A 43 -3.03 7.90 9.68
C GLU A 43 -3.20 6.67 10.57
N LEU A 44 -2.26 5.72 10.50
CA LEU A 44 -2.33 4.49 11.29
C LEU A 44 -2.23 4.81 12.79
N LYS A 45 -1.36 5.74 13.17
CA LYS A 45 -1.23 6.17 14.57
C LYS A 45 -2.52 6.79 15.12
N ARG A 46 -3.30 7.44 14.28
CA ARG A 46 -4.58 8.04 14.66
C ARG A 46 -5.76 7.09 14.55
N SER A 47 -5.54 5.94 13.97
CA SER A 47 -6.60 4.94 13.74
C SER A 47 -7.08 4.33 15.05
N LYS A 48 -8.36 3.97 15.09
CA LYS A 48 -8.96 3.21 16.20
C LYS A 48 -9.04 1.72 15.89
N ASN A 49 -8.41 1.29 14.80
CA ASN A 49 -8.41 -0.11 14.41
C ASN A 49 -7.71 -0.96 15.46
N LYS A 50 -8.30 -2.11 15.79
CA LYS A 50 -7.74 -2.99 16.83
C LYS A 50 -6.37 -3.56 16.45
N PHE A 51 -6.03 -3.58 15.18
CA PHE A 51 -4.73 -4.07 14.71
C PHE A 51 -3.69 -2.97 14.54
N ARG A 52 -3.98 -1.75 15.01
CA ARG A 52 -3.09 -0.61 14.83
C ARG A 52 -1.67 -0.89 15.30
N LYS A 53 -1.51 -1.46 16.49
CA LYS A 53 -0.17 -1.66 17.07
C LYS A 53 0.66 -2.65 16.26
N VAL A 54 0.06 -3.79 15.88
CA VAL A 54 0.80 -4.78 15.09
C VAL A 54 1.07 -4.28 13.67
N ALA A 55 0.17 -3.49 13.11
CA ALA A 55 0.39 -2.88 11.80
C ALA A 55 1.54 -1.87 11.83
N LEU A 56 1.66 -1.09 12.91
CA LEU A 56 2.80 -0.19 13.10
C LEU A 56 4.11 -0.96 13.22
N GLN A 57 4.10 -2.09 13.90
CA GLN A 57 5.29 -2.95 13.97
C GLN A 57 5.65 -3.48 12.59
N LEU A 58 4.67 -3.90 11.82
CA LEU A 58 4.89 -4.37 10.45
C LEU A 58 5.51 -3.26 9.60
N ALA A 59 4.99 -2.04 9.72
CA ALA A 59 5.49 -0.90 8.97
C ALA A 59 6.98 -0.66 9.19
N GLY A 60 7.48 -0.97 10.39
CA GLY A 60 8.89 -0.82 10.73
C GLY A 60 9.83 -1.75 9.94
N LYS A 61 9.29 -2.78 9.30
CA LYS A 61 10.09 -3.70 8.49
C LYS A 61 10.36 -3.17 7.07
N TYR A 62 9.63 -2.15 6.66
CA TYR A 62 9.70 -1.61 5.30
C TYR A 62 10.48 -0.30 5.28
N LYS A 63 10.89 0.10 4.10
CA LYS A 63 11.58 1.38 3.93
C LYS A 63 10.61 2.53 4.15
N ARG A 64 11.08 3.56 4.83
CA ARG A 64 10.29 4.76 5.06
C ARG A 64 10.44 5.71 3.88
N TYR A 65 9.34 6.30 3.44
CA TYR A 65 9.36 7.39 2.47
C TYR A 65 8.89 8.66 3.17
N GLU A 66 9.78 9.64 3.27
CA GLU A 66 9.45 10.89 3.94
C GLU A 66 8.87 11.88 2.95
N THR A 67 7.77 12.50 3.33
CA THR A 67 7.14 13.57 2.57
C THR A 67 6.37 14.48 3.50
N ALA A 68 6.34 15.78 3.19
CA ALA A 68 5.54 16.75 3.92
C ALA A 68 4.08 16.75 3.44
N ILE A 69 3.80 16.12 2.30
CA ILE A 69 2.45 16.08 1.73
C ILE A 69 1.62 15.06 2.50
N GLN A 70 0.47 15.50 3.01
CA GLN A 70 -0.40 14.67 3.83
C GLN A 70 -1.50 13.97 3.03
N GLY A 71 -2.09 12.95 3.62
CA GLY A 71 -3.24 12.27 3.06
C GLY A 71 -2.94 11.50 1.79
N ASP A 72 -3.97 11.28 0.98
CA ASP A 72 -3.87 10.53 -0.28
C ASP A 72 -2.86 11.14 -1.24
N GLU A 73 -2.74 12.46 -1.25
CA GLU A 73 -1.80 13.15 -2.13
C GLU A 73 -0.36 12.79 -1.80
N GLY A 74 -0.06 12.53 -0.52
CA GLY A 74 1.27 12.07 -0.11
C GLY A 74 1.58 10.65 -0.60
N ILE A 75 0.57 9.79 -0.59
CA ILE A 75 0.71 8.43 -1.13
C ILE A 75 0.98 8.47 -2.64
N ILE A 76 0.20 9.28 -3.34
CA ILE A 76 0.33 9.43 -4.79
C ILE A 76 1.69 10.02 -5.15
N ALA A 77 2.13 11.06 -4.43
CA ALA A 77 3.42 11.68 -4.66
C ALA A 77 4.57 10.68 -4.47
N ALA A 78 4.49 9.85 -3.44
CA ALA A 78 5.49 8.82 -3.20
C ALA A 78 5.53 7.83 -4.37
N ALA A 79 4.37 7.38 -4.84
CA ALA A 79 4.29 6.42 -5.93
C ALA A 79 4.86 7.00 -7.24
N ILE A 80 4.59 8.28 -7.51
CA ILE A 80 5.12 8.94 -8.70
C ILE A 80 6.64 9.04 -8.61
N ASP A 81 7.15 9.52 -7.48
CA ASP A 81 8.59 9.70 -7.27
C ASP A 81 9.34 8.37 -7.37
N LEU A 82 8.81 7.33 -6.76
CA LEU A 82 9.43 6.01 -6.74
C LEU A 82 9.14 5.18 -7.99
N LYS A 83 8.22 5.63 -8.83
CA LYS A 83 7.70 4.85 -9.97
C LYS A 83 7.18 3.50 -9.47
N ALA A 84 6.37 3.55 -8.43
CA ALA A 84 5.94 2.38 -7.70
C ALA A 84 4.48 2.03 -7.96
N TYR A 85 4.14 0.76 -7.73
CA TYR A 85 2.75 0.34 -7.56
C TYR A 85 2.26 0.79 -6.19
N VAL A 86 0.95 0.91 -6.01
CA VAL A 86 0.37 1.17 -4.69
C VAL A 86 -0.54 0.02 -4.29
N VAL A 87 -0.34 -0.50 -3.09
CA VAL A 87 -1.19 -1.55 -2.55
C VAL A 87 -2.28 -0.89 -1.70
N THR A 88 -3.52 -1.02 -2.11
CA THR A 88 -4.66 -0.47 -1.38
C THR A 88 -5.96 -1.14 -1.81
N ASN A 89 -6.93 -1.19 -0.91
CA ASN A 89 -8.29 -1.63 -1.21
C ASN A 89 -9.29 -0.47 -1.22
N ASP A 90 -8.84 0.73 -0.93
CA ASP A 90 -9.72 1.90 -0.89
C ASP A 90 -10.14 2.27 -2.30
N ALA A 91 -11.45 2.22 -2.57
CA ALA A 91 -11.98 2.47 -3.91
C ALA A 91 -11.70 3.89 -4.39
N LEU A 92 -11.77 4.89 -3.49
CA LEU A 92 -11.49 6.28 -3.86
C LEU A 92 -10.01 6.46 -4.20
N MET A 93 -9.13 5.86 -3.40
CA MET A 93 -7.69 5.89 -3.68
C MET A 93 -7.40 5.21 -5.01
N ARG A 94 -8.01 4.07 -5.28
CA ARG A 94 -7.80 3.36 -6.55
C ARG A 94 -8.19 4.22 -7.75
N ALA A 95 -9.31 4.94 -7.64
CA ALA A 95 -9.75 5.85 -8.70
C ALA A 95 -8.74 6.98 -8.92
N LYS A 96 -8.22 7.56 -7.83
CA LYS A 96 -7.19 8.61 -7.92
C LYS A 96 -5.91 8.09 -8.55
N LEU A 97 -5.47 6.90 -8.18
CA LEU A 97 -4.28 6.26 -8.74
C LEU A 97 -4.43 6.02 -10.25
N ARG A 98 -5.60 5.53 -10.65
CA ARG A 98 -5.88 5.28 -12.08
C ARG A 98 -5.78 6.58 -12.87
N ARG A 99 -6.36 7.66 -12.36
CA ARG A 99 -6.29 8.98 -13.03
C ARG A 99 -4.86 9.49 -13.11
N ALA A 100 -4.03 9.14 -12.15
CA ALA A 100 -2.62 9.55 -12.14
C ALA A 100 -1.71 8.61 -12.94
N GLY A 101 -2.27 7.56 -13.53
CA GLY A 101 -1.49 6.60 -14.31
C GLY A 101 -0.67 5.64 -13.46
N ILE A 102 -1.02 5.49 -12.20
CA ILE A 102 -0.33 4.61 -11.25
C ILE A 102 -1.08 3.29 -11.14
N LYS A 103 -0.36 2.18 -11.26
CA LYS A 103 -0.96 0.86 -11.16
C LYS A 103 -1.17 0.49 -9.70
N CYS A 104 -2.35 -0.08 -9.43
CA CYS A 104 -2.79 -0.45 -8.09
C CYS A 104 -2.76 -1.97 -7.94
N ILE A 105 -2.37 -2.42 -6.76
CA ILE A 105 -2.47 -3.82 -6.34
C ILE A 105 -3.51 -3.86 -5.22
N PHE A 106 -4.50 -4.72 -5.35
CA PHE A 106 -5.64 -4.75 -4.43
C PHE A 106 -6.00 -6.17 -4.05
N LEU A 107 -6.68 -6.30 -2.92
CA LEU A 107 -7.13 -7.58 -2.41
C LEU A 107 -8.44 -7.98 -3.10
N ARG A 108 -8.50 -9.21 -3.59
CA ARG A 108 -9.66 -9.74 -4.26
C ARG A 108 -10.10 -11.03 -3.61
N SER A 109 -11.39 -11.20 -3.43
CA SER A 109 -11.98 -12.38 -2.78
C SER A 109 -11.43 -12.60 -1.37
N ARG A 110 -10.92 -11.55 -0.73
CA ARG A 110 -10.39 -11.54 0.64
C ARG A 110 -9.24 -12.52 0.85
N SER A 111 -8.59 -12.99 -0.22
CA SER A 111 -7.57 -14.04 -0.09
C SER A 111 -6.30 -13.79 -0.88
N HIS A 112 -6.34 -13.04 -1.97
CA HIS A 112 -5.18 -12.85 -2.83
C HIS A 112 -5.09 -11.42 -3.32
N LEU A 113 -3.85 -10.99 -3.60
CA LEU A 113 -3.59 -9.69 -4.21
C LEU A 113 -3.57 -9.85 -5.74
N TYR A 114 -4.12 -8.85 -6.41
CA TYR A 114 -4.18 -8.78 -7.87
C TYR A 114 -3.65 -7.45 -8.34
N LEU A 115 -2.93 -7.46 -9.45
CA LEU A 115 -2.52 -6.25 -10.12
C LEU A 115 -3.68 -5.77 -10.99
N GLU A 116 -4.09 -4.51 -10.81
CA GLU A 116 -5.16 -3.94 -11.61
C GLU A 116 -4.70 -3.79 -13.05
N ASP A 117 -5.53 -4.29 -13.97
CA ASP A 117 -5.26 -4.17 -15.40
C ASP A 117 -5.96 -2.90 -15.90
N ASP A 118 -5.17 -1.94 -16.35
CA ASP A 118 -5.69 -0.66 -16.83
C ASP A 118 -6.15 -0.68 -18.27
N GLN A 119 -6.12 -1.83 -18.91
CA GLN A 119 -6.63 -1.98 -20.26
C GLN A 119 -8.12 -2.29 -20.32
N LEU A 120 -8.70 -2.53 -19.18
CA LEU A 120 -10.14 -2.76 -19.10
C LEU A 120 -10.93 -1.44 -19.04
#